data_2515c54fd4adfdb72bc8db4933fffb96
#
_entry.id   2515c54fd4adfdb72bc8db4933fffb96
#
_cell.length_a   1.000
_cell.length_b   1.000
_cell.length_c   1.000
_cell.angle_alpha   90.00
_cell.angle_beta   90.00
_cell.angle_gamma   90.00
#
_symmetry.space_group_name_H-M   'P 1'
#
loop_
_entity.id
_entity.type
_entity.pdbx_description
1 polymer ?
#
loop_
_entity_poly.entity_id
_entity_poly.type
_entity_poly.pdbx_seq_one_letter_code
_entity_poly.pdbx_strand_id
1 'polypeptide(L)' 'MNIEQMKERLQSAYPDSNPITDIEVFDLTGSANHWEVLVKSTSFKGLSRIEQHQHVMKTFAAELKTGEVHALSIKTVIK' A
#
# COMPACT_ATOMS: atom_id res chain seq x y z
N MET A 1 -6.27 -2.01 11.86
CA MET A 1 -6.39 -2.72 10.56
C MET A 1 -5.76 -4.10 10.67
N ASN A 2 -6.12 -4.97 9.76
CA ASN A 2 -5.47 -6.28 9.61
C ASN A 2 -5.01 -6.46 8.15
N ILE A 3 -4.34 -7.58 7.88
CA ILE A 3 -3.78 -7.86 6.55
C ILE A 3 -4.85 -7.84 5.47
N GLU A 4 -6.00 -8.47 5.71
CA GLU A 4 -7.09 -8.54 4.75
C GLU A 4 -7.67 -7.16 4.44
N GLN A 5 -7.87 -6.32 5.46
CA GLN A 5 -8.38 -4.97 5.28
C GLN A 5 -7.40 -4.10 4.48
N MET A 6 -6.11 -4.24 4.72
CA MET A 6 -5.10 -3.51 3.98
C MET A 6 -5.06 -3.93 2.51
N LYS A 7 -5.16 -5.23 2.23
CA LYS A 7 -5.22 -5.74 0.86
C LYS A 7 -6.46 -5.23 0.13
N GLU A 8 -7.63 -5.29 0.75
CA GLU A 8 -8.86 -4.78 0.17
C GLU A 8 -8.79 -3.28 -0.13
N ARG A 9 -8.24 -2.52 0.80
CA ARG A 9 -8.06 -1.08 0.63
C ARG A 9 -7.19 -0.76 -0.58
N LEU A 10 -6.07 -1.46 -0.71
CA LEU A 10 -5.16 -1.28 -1.84
C LEU A 10 -5.83 -1.66 -3.17
N GLN A 11 -6.51 -2.78 -3.22
CA GLN A 11 -7.19 -3.22 -4.43
C GLN A 11 -8.28 -2.24 -4.87
N SER A 12 -9.02 -1.67 -3.93
CA SER A 12 -10.07 -0.71 -4.22
C SER A 12 -9.55 0.65 -4.67
N ALA A 13 -8.32 0.99 -4.32
CA ALA A 13 -7.72 2.28 -4.64
C ALA A 13 -7.22 2.38 -6.09
N TYR A 14 -7.12 1.26 -6.79
CA TYR A 14 -6.57 1.21 -8.16
C TYR A 14 -7.66 0.90 -9.18
N PRO A 15 -7.60 1.53 -10.39
CA PRO A 15 -8.64 1.35 -11.39
C PRO A 15 -8.59 -0.03 -12.03
N ASP A 16 -9.72 -0.48 -12.55
CA ASP A 16 -9.82 -1.77 -13.24
C ASP A 16 -8.97 -1.84 -14.50
N SER A 17 -8.69 -0.69 -15.12
CA SER A 17 -7.83 -0.61 -16.30
C SER A 17 -6.35 -0.88 -15.98
N ASN A 18 -5.92 -0.56 -14.76
CA ASN A 18 -4.55 -0.78 -14.29
C ASN A 18 -4.59 -1.28 -12.85
N PRO A 19 -5.09 -2.48 -12.63
CA PRO A 19 -5.23 -3.01 -11.28
C PRO A 19 -3.89 -3.37 -10.66
N ILE A 20 -3.89 -3.57 -9.35
CA ILE A 20 -2.76 -4.17 -8.67
C ILE A 20 -2.68 -5.63 -9.10
N THR A 21 -1.52 -6.05 -9.58
CA THR A 21 -1.30 -7.42 -10.04
C THR A 21 -0.81 -8.34 -8.93
N ASP A 22 -0.19 -7.79 -7.89
CA ASP A 22 0.27 -8.54 -6.75
C ASP A 22 0.38 -7.63 -5.54
N ILE A 23 0.00 -8.14 -4.37
CA ILE A 23 0.08 -7.44 -3.09
C ILE A 23 0.63 -8.39 -2.04
N GLU A 24 1.64 -7.92 -1.28
CA GLU A 24 2.08 -8.60 -0.08
C GLU A 24 2.03 -7.62 1.08
N VAL A 25 1.50 -8.05 2.21
CA VAL A 25 1.37 -7.23 3.41
C VAL A 25 1.95 -7.99 4.59
N PHE A 26 2.87 -7.35 5.30
CA PHE A 26 3.54 -7.92 6.46
C PHE A 26 3.30 -7.07 7.70
N ASP A 27 2.93 -7.72 8.80
CA ASP A 27 2.87 -7.10 10.11
C ASP A 27 4.22 -7.33 10.79
N LEU A 28 5.05 -6.30 10.81
CA LEU A 28 6.45 -6.42 11.22
C LEU A 28 6.65 -6.68 12.72
N THR A 29 5.69 -6.26 13.54
CA THR A 29 5.83 -6.35 15.00
C THR A 29 4.84 -7.31 15.66
N GLY A 30 3.87 -7.81 14.90
CA GLY A 30 2.77 -8.62 15.43
C GLY A 30 1.72 -7.81 16.20
N SER A 31 1.87 -6.48 16.29
CA SER A 31 0.95 -5.60 17.01
C SER A 31 0.03 -4.81 16.11
N ALA A 32 0.05 -5.10 14.80
CA ALA A 32 -0.81 -4.48 13.78
C ALA A 32 -0.65 -2.96 13.66
N ASN A 33 0.52 -2.40 13.99
CA ASN A 33 0.78 -0.97 13.86
C ASN A 33 2.02 -0.64 13.00
N HIS A 34 2.93 -1.56 12.80
CA HIS A 34 4.08 -1.40 11.90
C HIS A 34 3.94 -2.36 10.73
N TRP A 35 3.78 -1.81 9.53
CA TRP A 35 3.45 -2.58 8.34
C TRP A 35 4.49 -2.43 7.23
N GLU A 36 4.68 -3.47 6.47
CA GLU A 36 5.38 -3.41 5.19
C GLU A 36 4.44 -3.89 4.09
N VAL A 37 4.35 -3.14 3.00
CA VAL A 37 3.54 -3.52 1.84
C VAL A 37 4.39 -3.57 0.59
N LEU A 38 4.18 -4.61 -0.22
CA LEU A 38 4.72 -4.73 -1.57
C LEU A 38 3.54 -4.62 -2.53
N VAL A 39 3.62 -3.68 -3.48
CA VAL A 39 2.54 -3.45 -4.43
C VAL A 39 3.10 -3.49 -5.85
N LYS A 40 2.56 -4.38 -6.68
CA LYS A 40 2.89 -4.46 -8.10
C LYS A 40 1.71 -3.96 -8.91
N SER A 41 1.95 -3.00 -9.78
CA SER A 41 0.90 -2.46 -10.65
C SER A 41 1.49 -1.77 -11.86
N THR A 42 0.80 -1.89 -12.99
CA THR A 42 1.12 -1.12 -14.20
C THR A 42 0.80 0.37 -14.02
N SER A 43 -0.01 0.72 -13.03
CA SER A 43 -0.29 2.13 -12.69
C SER A 43 0.96 2.91 -12.28
N PHE A 44 2.01 2.22 -11.87
CA PHE A 44 3.27 2.85 -11.48
C PHE A 44 4.16 3.20 -12.66
N LYS A 45 3.83 2.75 -13.86
CA LYS A 45 4.61 3.04 -15.06
C LYS A 45 4.62 4.55 -15.33
N GLY A 46 5.80 5.11 -15.49
CA GLY A 46 5.96 6.54 -15.72
C GLY A 46 6.03 7.39 -14.47
N LEU A 47 5.82 6.80 -13.29
CA LEU A 47 5.94 7.51 -12.02
C LEU A 47 7.33 7.34 -11.41
N SER A 48 7.83 8.40 -10.77
CA SER A 48 9.05 8.30 -9.98
C SER A 48 8.81 7.42 -8.75
N ARG A 49 9.89 6.97 -8.09
CA ARG A 49 9.76 6.19 -6.86
C ARG A 49 9.00 6.97 -5.78
N ILE A 50 9.26 8.26 -5.65
CA ILE A 50 8.57 9.12 -4.67
C ILE A 50 7.08 9.18 -4.99
N GLU A 51 6.72 9.36 -6.25
CA GLU A 51 5.32 9.41 -6.67
C GLU A 51 4.61 8.08 -6.41
N GLN A 52 5.27 6.96 -6.69
CA GLN A 52 4.74 5.63 -6.41
C GLN A 52 4.45 5.46 -4.92
N HIS A 53 5.40 5.83 -4.06
CA HIS A 53 5.24 5.76 -2.61
C HIS A 53 4.10 6.66 -2.12
N GLN A 54 4.01 7.89 -2.64
CA GLN A 54 2.92 8.81 -2.30
C GLN A 54 1.57 8.25 -2.69
N HIS A 55 1.49 7.57 -3.82
CA HIS A 55 0.25 6.94 -4.30
C HIS A 55 -0.25 5.88 -3.31
N VAL A 56 0.65 5.04 -2.82
CA VAL A 56 0.31 4.02 -1.82
C VAL A 56 -0.01 4.67 -0.48
N MET A 57 0.76 5.67 -0.05
CA MET A 57 0.54 6.35 1.23
C MET A 57 -0.83 7.04 1.30
N LYS A 58 -1.31 7.61 0.19
CA LYS A 58 -2.64 8.21 0.13
C LYS A 58 -3.75 7.22 0.45
N THR A 59 -3.55 5.96 0.11
CA THR A 59 -4.52 4.90 0.39
C THR A 59 -4.74 4.73 1.89
N PHE A 60 -3.71 5.00 2.70
CA PHE A 60 -3.75 4.85 4.15
C PHE A 60 -3.64 6.18 4.90
N ALA A 61 -3.93 7.29 4.23
CA ALA A 61 -3.75 8.62 4.82
C ALA A 61 -4.51 8.81 6.13
N ALA A 62 -5.75 8.31 6.22
CA ALA A 62 -6.56 8.43 7.42
C ALA A 62 -5.93 7.64 8.59
N GLU A 63 -5.50 6.41 8.33
CA GLU A 63 -4.92 5.53 9.34
C GLU A 63 -3.55 6.00 9.81
N LEU A 64 -2.77 6.60 8.91
CA LEU A 64 -1.49 7.21 9.28
C LEU A 64 -1.70 8.43 10.15
N LYS A 65 -2.74 9.23 9.86
CA LYS A 65 -3.08 10.42 10.64
C LYS A 65 -3.56 10.07 12.04
N THR A 66 -4.37 9.03 12.17
CA THR A 66 -4.92 8.61 13.48
C THR A 66 -3.95 7.79 14.29
N GLY A 67 -2.89 7.25 13.68
CA GLY A 67 -1.94 6.36 14.33
C GLY A 67 -2.37 4.89 14.32
N GLU A 68 -3.49 4.54 13.70
CA GLU A 68 -3.91 3.14 13.54
C GLU A 68 -2.85 2.35 12.76
N VAL A 69 -2.26 2.98 11.72
CA VAL A 69 -1.04 2.51 11.07
C VAL A 69 0.09 3.43 11.52
N HIS A 70 0.91 2.97 12.44
CA HIS A 70 1.94 3.81 13.06
C HIS A 70 3.13 4.02 12.13
N ALA A 71 3.56 2.98 11.44
CA ALA A 71 4.65 3.04 10.46
C ALA A 71 4.33 2.17 9.26
N LEU A 72 4.65 2.67 8.08
CA LEU A 72 4.39 1.97 6.82
C LEU A 72 5.64 2.01 5.95
N SER A 73 6.20 0.83 5.68
CA SER A 73 7.28 0.66 4.72
C SER A 73 6.69 0.21 3.39
N ILE A 74 7.07 0.85 2.30
CA ILE A 74 6.45 0.64 1.00
C ILE A 74 7.49 0.20 -0.02
N LYS A 75 7.19 -0.90 -0.73
CA LYS A 75 7.95 -1.35 -1.89
C LYS A 75 7.00 -1.41 -3.08
N THR A 76 7.40 -0.85 -4.20
CA THR A 76 6.59 -0.81 -5.42
C THR A 76 7.34 -1.45 -6.58
N VAL A 77 6.59 -2.13 -7.43
CA VAL A 77 7.12 -2.77 -8.64
C VAL A 77 6.19 -2.44 -9.80
N ILE A 78 6.79 -2.08 -10.93
CA ILE A 78 6.06 -1.81 -12.17
C ILE A 78 5.88 -3.12 -12.93
N LYS A 79 4.65 -3.62 -12.98
CA LYS A 79 4.30 -4.80 -13.78
C LYS A 79 2.83 -4.87 -14.08
#